data_fac8bed5645818f172bc833d29ed9a9a
#
_entry.id   fac8bed5645818f172bc833d29ed9a9a
#
_cell.length_a   1.000
_cell.length_b   1.000
_cell.length_c   1.000
_cell.angle_alpha   90.00
_cell.angle_beta   90.00
_cell.angle_gamma   90.00
#
_symmetry.space_group_name_H-M   'P 1'
#
loop_
_entity.id
_entity.type
_entity.pdbx_description
1 polymer ?
#
loop_
_entity_poly.entity_id
_entity_poly.type
_entity_poly.pdbx_seq_one_letter_code
_entity_poly.pdbx_strand_id
1 'polypeptide(L)'
;MRVFSGMVQARGVVMPVADSCAHLCVRLENGEVIVGQHRFTGKTATAITSPIHDMWLSASLDEPSPVSVPIQPRLAHVIRTADLICYPVGSFFSSVMANLLPLGVSCAVREAACPKVFIPNLGTDPELFGLTVQDQVAYLLRFGADGCPAGQAAQL
;
A
#
# COMPACT_ATOMS: atom_id res chain seq x y z
N MET A 1 -15.47 -6.27 -10.96
CA MET A 1 -14.72 -5.06 -11.34
C MET A 1 -15.08 -4.50 -12.74
N ARG A 2 -15.28 -5.31 -13.79
CA ARG A 2 -15.70 -4.81 -15.11
C ARG A 2 -17.01 -4.01 -15.10
N VAL A 3 -17.97 -4.40 -14.27
CA VAL A 3 -19.28 -3.71 -14.14
C VAL A 3 -19.08 -2.29 -13.59
N PHE A 4 -18.25 -2.12 -12.55
CA PHE A 4 -17.99 -0.81 -11.97
C PHE A 4 -17.29 0.13 -12.96
N SER A 5 -16.27 -0.35 -13.68
CA SER A 5 -15.59 0.43 -14.72
C SER A 5 -16.55 0.88 -15.83
N GLY A 6 -17.52 0.03 -16.19
CA GLY A 6 -18.56 0.40 -17.15
C GLY A 6 -19.52 1.48 -16.63
N MET A 7 -19.91 1.42 -15.36
CA MET A 7 -20.83 2.41 -14.76
C MET A 7 -20.22 3.82 -14.70
N VAL A 8 -18.90 3.91 -14.43
CA VAL A 8 -18.20 5.22 -14.34
C VAL A 8 -17.51 5.63 -15.65
N GLN A 9 -17.73 4.89 -16.74
CA GLN A 9 -17.11 5.12 -18.05
C GLN A 9 -15.58 5.28 -17.97
N ALA A 10 -14.95 4.49 -17.10
CA ALA A 10 -13.50 4.56 -16.89
C ALA A 10 -12.76 4.16 -18.18
N ARG A 11 -11.79 4.99 -18.60
CA ARG A 11 -10.90 4.68 -19.72
C ARG A 11 -9.81 3.67 -19.36
N GLY A 12 -9.65 3.37 -18.07
CA GLY A 12 -8.67 2.44 -17.53
C GLY A 12 -9.30 1.17 -16.99
N VAL A 13 -8.47 0.31 -16.40
CA VAL A 13 -8.86 -0.94 -15.76
C VAL A 13 -8.53 -0.87 -14.27
N VAL A 14 -9.49 -1.22 -13.43
CA VAL A 14 -9.26 -1.45 -11.99
C VAL A 14 -8.92 -2.93 -11.81
N MET A 15 -7.76 -3.18 -11.20
CA MET A 15 -7.26 -4.53 -10.95
C MET A 15 -6.97 -4.73 -9.46
N PRO A 16 -7.30 -5.88 -8.87
CA PRO A 16 -6.82 -6.20 -7.53
C PRO A 16 -5.31 -6.42 -7.57
N VAL A 17 -4.61 -6.01 -6.52
CA VAL A 17 -3.16 -6.17 -6.42
C VAL A 17 -2.79 -7.65 -6.23
N ALA A 18 -3.61 -8.37 -5.48
CA ALA A 18 -3.44 -9.78 -5.16
C ALA A 18 -4.78 -10.52 -5.23
N ASP A 19 -4.72 -11.85 -5.37
CA ASP A 19 -5.91 -12.71 -5.43
C ASP A 19 -6.27 -13.33 -4.06
N SER A 20 -5.55 -12.95 -3.01
CA SER A 20 -5.75 -13.46 -1.64
C SER A 20 -6.41 -12.43 -0.76
N CYS A 21 -7.28 -12.86 0.15
CA CYS A 21 -7.78 -12.02 1.22
C CYS A 21 -6.69 -11.86 2.29
N ALA A 22 -6.40 -10.62 2.66
CA ALA A 22 -5.50 -10.30 3.76
C ALA A 22 -5.99 -9.07 4.51
N HIS A 23 -5.62 -8.99 5.78
CA HIS A 23 -5.94 -7.88 6.66
C HIS A 23 -4.73 -6.99 6.85
N LEU A 24 -4.94 -5.69 6.76
CA LEU A 24 -3.89 -4.72 7.04
C LEU A 24 -3.67 -4.61 8.53
N CYS A 25 -2.43 -4.74 8.95
CA CYS A 25 -1.97 -4.56 10.32
C CYS A 25 -0.97 -3.41 10.37
N VAL A 26 -1.02 -2.65 11.45
CA VAL A 26 -0.05 -1.59 11.72
C VAL A 26 0.47 -1.71 13.14
N ARG A 27 1.73 -1.32 13.35
CA ARG A 27 2.34 -1.12 14.67
C ARG A 27 2.67 0.34 14.84
N LEU A 28 2.21 0.91 15.94
CA LEU A 28 2.54 2.27 16.32
C LEU A 28 3.91 2.34 17.01
N GLU A 29 4.51 3.53 17.07
CA GLU A 29 5.79 3.75 17.77
C GLU A 29 5.70 3.43 19.27
N ASN A 30 4.53 3.58 19.89
CA ASN A 30 4.29 3.20 21.28
C ASN A 30 4.19 1.69 21.51
N GLY A 31 4.32 0.87 20.45
CA GLY A 31 4.26 -0.59 20.50
C GLY A 31 2.86 -1.17 20.32
N GLU A 32 1.80 -0.37 20.29
CA GLU A 32 0.44 -0.83 20.03
C GLU A 32 0.32 -1.43 18.63
N VAL A 33 -0.36 -2.58 18.53
CA VAL A 33 -0.68 -3.23 17.26
C VAL A 33 -2.18 -3.13 16.98
N ILE A 34 -2.51 -2.57 15.82
CA ILE A 34 -3.90 -2.44 15.36
C ILE A 34 -4.10 -3.36 14.17
N VAL A 35 -5.07 -4.26 14.28
CA VAL A 35 -5.38 -5.28 13.27
C VAL A 35 -6.68 -4.94 12.57
N GLY A 36 -6.63 -4.85 11.24
CA GLY A 36 -7.77 -4.52 10.40
C GLY A 36 -7.91 -3.02 10.14
N GLN A 37 -7.96 -2.68 8.87
CA GLN A 37 -8.06 -1.30 8.37
C GLN A 37 -9.18 -0.50 9.06
N HIS A 38 -10.34 -1.11 9.30
CA HIS A 38 -11.51 -0.45 9.87
C HIS A 38 -11.30 0.11 11.29
N ARG A 39 -10.23 -0.29 11.98
CA ARG A 39 -9.93 0.14 13.35
C ARG A 39 -9.10 1.42 13.43
N PHE A 40 -8.42 1.80 12.37
CA PHE A 40 -7.62 3.05 12.34
C PHE A 40 -7.98 3.97 11.17
N THR A 41 -8.91 3.55 10.30
CA THR A 41 -9.42 4.36 9.20
C THR A 41 -10.90 4.63 9.35
N GLY A 42 -11.33 5.83 9.00
CA GLY A 42 -12.74 6.19 8.97
C GLY A 42 -13.25 6.93 10.20
N LYS A 43 -14.51 7.41 10.11
CA LYS A 43 -15.13 8.30 11.10
C LYS A 43 -15.44 7.64 12.45
N THR A 44 -15.51 6.31 12.49
CA THR A 44 -15.83 5.52 13.70
C THR A 44 -14.59 4.87 14.32
N ALA A 45 -13.44 4.98 13.67
CA ALA A 45 -12.19 4.45 14.20
C ALA A 45 -11.70 5.29 15.38
N THR A 46 -11.10 4.65 16.37
CA THR A 46 -10.35 5.36 17.41
C THR A 46 -9.16 6.04 16.75
N ALA A 47 -9.01 7.35 17.00
CA ALA A 47 -7.85 8.08 16.49
C ALA A 47 -6.57 7.45 17.04
N ILE A 48 -5.58 7.24 16.15
CA ILE A 48 -4.26 6.79 16.57
C ILE A 48 -3.61 7.88 17.42
N THR A 49 -2.89 7.45 18.45
CA THR A 49 -2.27 8.34 19.45
C THR A 49 -0.76 8.43 19.32
N SER A 50 -0.19 7.68 18.36
CA SER A 50 1.23 7.61 18.09
C SER A 50 1.43 7.34 16.59
N PRO A 51 2.55 7.77 15.97
CA PRO A 51 2.82 7.51 14.57
C PRO A 51 2.84 6.01 14.24
N ILE A 52 2.43 5.67 13.02
CA ILE A 52 2.57 4.32 12.49
C ILE A 52 4.06 4.10 12.18
N HIS A 53 4.67 3.10 12.85
CA HIS A 53 6.07 2.74 12.68
C HIS A 53 6.26 1.66 11.61
N ASP A 54 5.36 0.66 11.60
CA ASP A 54 5.49 -0.51 10.73
C ASP A 54 4.11 -0.98 10.26
N MET A 55 4.07 -1.72 9.14
CA MET A 55 2.84 -2.27 8.59
C MET A 55 3.09 -3.57 7.83
N TRP A 56 2.10 -4.47 7.87
CA TRP A 56 2.15 -5.76 7.18
C TRP A 56 0.75 -6.29 6.84
N LEU A 57 0.70 -7.36 6.07
CA LEU A 57 -0.51 -8.12 5.79
C LEU A 57 -0.59 -9.35 6.68
N SER A 58 -1.78 -9.69 7.17
CA SER A 58 -2.06 -10.89 7.94
C SER A 58 -3.22 -11.68 7.34
N ALA A 59 -3.21 -12.98 7.46
CA ALA A 59 -4.32 -13.85 7.06
C ALA A 59 -5.45 -13.86 8.08
N SER A 60 -5.20 -13.43 9.33
CA SER A 60 -6.16 -13.47 10.44
C SER A 60 -6.30 -12.11 11.11
N LEU A 61 -7.50 -11.83 11.63
CA LEU A 61 -7.77 -10.69 12.51
C LEU A 61 -7.38 -10.96 13.96
N ASP A 62 -7.38 -12.24 14.37
CA ASP A 62 -7.10 -12.66 15.75
C ASP A 62 -5.61 -12.88 15.99
N GLU A 63 -4.91 -13.36 14.97
CA GLU A 63 -3.47 -13.62 15.00
C GLU A 63 -2.78 -12.77 13.93
N PRO A 64 -2.27 -11.58 14.27
CA PRO A 64 -1.71 -10.63 13.30
C PRO A 64 -0.31 -11.00 12.81
N SER A 65 -0.05 -12.28 12.57
CA SER A 65 1.23 -12.75 12.03
C SER A 65 1.40 -12.33 10.57
N PRO A 66 2.58 -11.83 10.17
CA PRO A 66 2.86 -11.44 8.80
C PRO A 66 2.68 -12.61 7.81
N VAL A 67 2.01 -12.32 6.69
CA VAL A 67 1.89 -13.26 5.57
C VAL A 67 2.41 -12.64 4.30
N SER A 68 3.01 -13.48 3.45
CA SER A 68 3.45 -13.08 2.12
C SER A 68 2.30 -13.28 1.13
N VAL A 69 1.84 -12.19 0.53
CA VAL A 69 0.77 -12.19 -0.47
C VAL A 69 1.39 -11.75 -1.80
N PRO A 70 1.53 -12.64 -2.80
CA PRO A 70 2.19 -12.28 -4.05
C PRO A 70 1.31 -11.36 -4.92
N ILE A 71 1.96 -10.46 -5.66
CA ILE A 71 1.32 -9.66 -6.70
C ILE A 71 0.81 -10.55 -7.83
N GLN A 72 -0.29 -10.15 -8.47
CA GLN A 72 -0.71 -10.80 -9.70
C GLN A 72 0.31 -10.55 -10.82
N PRO A 73 0.76 -11.60 -11.57
CA PRO A 73 1.75 -11.46 -12.63
C PRO A 73 1.37 -10.45 -13.71
N ARG A 74 0.08 -10.39 -14.06
CA ARG A 74 -0.43 -9.40 -15.02
C ARG A 74 -0.27 -7.98 -14.52
N LEU A 75 -0.51 -7.71 -13.22
CA LEU A 75 -0.34 -6.39 -12.64
C LEU A 75 1.14 -6.02 -12.55
N ALA A 76 2.01 -6.97 -12.19
CA ALA A 76 3.46 -6.75 -12.19
C ALA A 76 3.96 -6.30 -13.58
N HIS A 77 3.46 -6.93 -14.65
CA HIS A 77 3.78 -6.51 -16.02
C HIS A 77 3.28 -5.10 -16.33
N VAL A 78 2.03 -4.78 -15.97
CA VAL A 78 1.45 -3.43 -16.18
C VAL A 78 2.27 -2.36 -15.47
N ILE A 79 2.70 -2.62 -14.22
CA ILE A 79 3.53 -1.67 -13.46
C ILE A 79 4.89 -1.46 -14.15
N ARG A 80 5.57 -2.54 -14.56
CA ARG A 80 6.89 -2.47 -15.21
C ARG A 80 6.88 -1.70 -16.52
N THR A 81 5.77 -1.77 -17.26
CA THR A 81 5.62 -1.17 -18.59
C THR A 81 4.85 0.15 -18.57
N ALA A 82 4.59 0.69 -17.39
CA ALA A 82 3.89 1.96 -17.26
C ALA A 82 4.74 3.14 -17.75
N ASP A 83 4.09 4.14 -18.36
CA ASP A 83 4.72 5.41 -18.75
C ASP A 83 4.79 6.40 -17.58
N LEU A 84 3.97 6.20 -16.56
CA LEU A 84 3.93 6.99 -15.33
C LEU A 84 3.34 6.14 -14.20
N ILE A 85 3.93 6.21 -13.01
CA ILE A 85 3.36 5.69 -11.78
C ILE A 85 2.94 6.87 -10.91
N CYS A 86 1.67 6.90 -10.52
CA CYS A 86 1.14 7.95 -9.67
C CYS A 86 0.63 7.35 -8.35
N TYR A 87 1.09 7.89 -7.23
CA TYR A 87 0.53 7.65 -5.90
C TYR A 87 -0.45 8.79 -5.61
N PRO A 88 -1.77 8.56 -5.77
CA PRO A 88 -2.76 9.62 -5.72
C PRO A 88 -3.10 10.03 -4.28
N VAL A 89 -3.92 11.06 -4.14
CA VAL A 89 -4.58 11.42 -2.88
C VAL A 89 -5.39 10.24 -2.34
N GLY A 90 -5.47 10.12 -1.02
CA GLY A 90 -6.15 9.05 -0.29
C GLY A 90 -5.51 8.88 1.08
N SER A 91 -6.12 8.08 1.96
CA SER A 91 -5.50 7.72 3.24
C SER A 91 -4.15 7.06 3.00
N PHE A 92 -3.11 7.63 3.58
CA PHE A 92 -1.74 7.30 3.16
C PHE A 92 -1.38 5.83 3.40
N PHE A 93 -1.59 5.34 4.61
CA PHE A 93 -1.22 3.95 4.93
C PHE A 93 -2.22 2.94 4.37
N SER A 94 -3.52 3.17 4.55
CA SER A 94 -4.54 2.18 4.17
C SER A 94 -4.88 2.16 2.68
N SER A 95 -4.62 3.25 1.93
CA SER A 95 -4.96 3.32 0.51
C SER A 95 -3.75 3.40 -0.41
N VAL A 96 -2.64 4.01 0.01
CA VAL A 96 -1.43 4.10 -0.80
C VAL A 96 -0.44 3.00 -0.42
N MET A 97 0.03 3.00 0.84
CA MET A 97 1.07 2.07 1.30
C MET A 97 0.60 0.60 1.29
N ALA A 98 -0.67 0.34 1.64
CA ALA A 98 -1.23 -1.01 1.63
C ALA A 98 -1.11 -1.71 0.27
N ASN A 99 -1.17 -0.96 -0.83
CA ASN A 99 -0.99 -1.50 -2.18
C ASN A 99 0.48 -1.85 -2.51
N LEU A 100 1.43 -1.39 -1.74
CA LEU A 100 2.86 -1.68 -1.91
C LEU A 100 3.33 -2.89 -1.09
N LEU A 101 2.53 -3.36 -0.13
CA LEU A 101 2.87 -4.49 0.74
C LEU A 101 2.89 -5.85 0.02
N PRO A 102 2.03 -6.15 -0.96
CA PRO A 102 2.09 -7.45 -1.62
C PRO A 102 3.46 -7.68 -2.26
N LEU A 103 3.97 -8.89 -2.07
CA LEU A 103 5.29 -9.31 -2.52
C LEU A 103 5.43 -9.12 -4.03
N GLY A 104 6.47 -8.39 -4.45
CA GLY A 104 6.77 -8.12 -5.86
C GLY A 104 6.24 -6.78 -6.38
N VAL A 105 5.35 -6.08 -5.67
CA VAL A 105 4.88 -4.74 -6.09
C VAL A 105 6.05 -3.76 -6.08
N SER A 106 6.77 -3.66 -4.97
CA SER A 106 7.92 -2.75 -4.83
C SER A 106 9.01 -3.05 -5.85
N CYS A 107 9.25 -4.34 -6.17
CA CYS A 107 10.17 -4.73 -7.23
C CYS A 107 9.70 -4.22 -8.59
N ALA A 108 8.43 -4.44 -8.94
CA ALA A 108 7.87 -4.01 -10.22
C ALA A 108 7.92 -2.47 -10.37
N VAL A 109 7.61 -1.74 -9.30
CA VAL A 109 7.70 -0.26 -9.28
C VAL A 109 9.14 0.22 -9.46
N ARG A 110 10.10 -0.43 -8.81
CA ARG A 110 11.52 -0.08 -8.93
C ARG A 110 12.07 -0.36 -10.32
N GLU A 111 11.66 -1.46 -10.93
CA GLU A 111 12.08 -1.88 -12.28
C GLU A 111 11.45 -1.02 -13.39
N ALA A 112 10.31 -0.38 -13.12
CA ALA A 112 9.68 0.54 -14.07
C ALA A 112 10.58 1.75 -14.33
N ALA A 113 10.93 2.00 -15.60
CA ALA A 113 11.81 3.09 -16.01
C ALA A 113 11.11 4.47 -16.03
N CYS A 114 9.81 4.52 -15.77
CA CYS A 114 9.00 5.73 -15.82
C CYS A 114 9.16 6.65 -14.59
N PRO A 115 8.78 7.92 -14.69
CA PRO A 115 8.65 8.82 -13.56
C PRO A 115 7.64 8.28 -12.52
N LYS A 116 7.88 8.58 -11.23
CA LYS A 116 6.97 8.30 -10.11
C LYS A 116 6.57 9.62 -9.49
N VAL A 117 5.26 9.85 -9.37
CA VAL A 117 4.69 11.09 -8.83
C VAL A 117 3.87 10.77 -7.59
N PHE A 118 4.15 11.44 -6.50
CA PHE A 118 3.35 11.39 -5.28
C PHE A 118 2.52 12.66 -5.14
N ILE A 119 1.23 12.53 -4.90
CA ILE A 119 0.29 13.62 -4.68
C ILE A 119 -0.22 13.49 -3.24
N PRO A 120 0.33 14.25 -2.29
CA PRO A 120 -0.09 14.18 -0.89
C PRO A 120 -1.50 14.75 -0.71
N ASN A 121 -2.17 14.35 0.37
CA ASN A 121 -3.42 14.95 0.78
C ASN A 121 -3.22 16.43 1.14
N LEU A 122 -4.17 17.28 0.72
CA LEU A 122 -4.21 18.68 1.12
C LEU A 122 -4.91 18.90 2.47
N GLY A 123 -5.71 17.92 2.91
CA GLY A 123 -6.43 17.94 4.18
C GLY A 123 -5.79 17.04 5.23
N THR A 124 -6.38 17.05 6.43
CA THR A 124 -5.95 16.19 7.54
C THR A 124 -6.26 14.73 7.22
N ASP A 125 -5.26 13.88 7.27
CA ASP A 125 -5.40 12.43 7.22
C ASP A 125 -5.17 11.88 8.64
N PRO A 126 -6.17 11.23 9.25
CA PRO A 126 -6.04 10.68 10.61
C PRO A 126 -4.92 9.65 10.76
N GLU A 127 -4.52 9.00 9.66
CA GLU A 127 -3.43 8.02 9.65
C GLU A 127 -2.03 8.65 9.74
N LEU A 128 -1.94 9.97 9.50
CA LEU A 128 -0.67 10.72 9.46
C LEU A 128 -0.35 11.43 10.79
N PHE A 129 -0.77 10.86 11.93
CA PHE A 129 -0.48 11.43 13.23
C PHE A 129 1.03 11.71 13.40
N GLY A 130 1.39 12.98 13.59
CA GLY A 130 2.78 13.41 13.78
C GLY A 130 3.69 13.32 12.54
N LEU A 131 3.18 12.92 11.37
CA LEU A 131 3.98 12.76 10.15
C LEU A 131 3.86 13.95 9.21
N THR A 132 4.98 14.32 8.62
CA THR A 132 5.09 15.35 7.58
C THR A 132 5.01 14.74 6.17
N VAL A 133 4.95 15.57 5.13
CA VAL A 133 5.05 15.11 3.73
C VAL A 133 6.43 14.47 3.46
N GLN A 134 7.50 14.99 4.09
CA GLN A 134 8.84 14.39 3.97
C GLN A 134 8.87 12.96 4.54
N ASP A 135 8.20 12.73 5.67
CA ASP A 135 8.08 11.39 6.27
C ASP A 135 7.33 10.45 5.34
N GLN A 136 6.23 10.90 4.71
CA GLN A 136 5.48 10.11 3.73
C GLN A 136 6.37 9.69 2.54
N VAL A 137 7.17 10.63 2.02
CA VAL A 137 8.13 10.31 0.95
C VAL A 137 9.17 9.30 1.43
N ALA A 138 9.69 9.45 2.66
CA ALA A 138 10.64 8.51 3.25
C ALA A 138 10.03 7.10 3.38
N TYR A 139 8.76 6.98 3.78
CA TYR A 139 8.02 5.71 3.78
C TYR A 139 7.93 5.08 2.40
N LEU A 140 7.53 5.86 1.38
CA LEU A 140 7.45 5.37 -0.01
C LEU A 140 8.80 4.84 -0.51
N LEU A 141 9.90 5.55 -0.21
CA LEU A 141 11.25 5.15 -0.61
C LEU A 141 11.72 3.89 0.14
N ARG A 142 11.48 3.81 1.46
CA ARG A 142 11.82 2.64 2.28
C ARG A 142 11.12 1.39 1.78
N PHE A 143 9.80 1.43 1.60
CA PHE A 143 9.04 0.28 1.10
C PHE A 143 9.39 -0.06 -0.35
N GLY A 144 9.80 0.93 -1.16
CA GLY A 144 10.35 0.69 -2.48
C GLY A 144 11.70 -0.04 -2.47
N ALA A 145 12.49 0.11 -1.40
CA ALA A 145 13.79 -0.56 -1.24
C ALA A 145 13.66 -1.96 -0.61
N ASP A 146 12.89 -2.07 0.47
CA ASP A 146 12.83 -3.28 1.33
C ASP A 146 11.95 -4.39 0.75
N GLY A 147 10.96 -4.05 -0.06
CA GLY A 147 10.01 -5.00 -0.66
C GLY A 147 10.58 -5.90 -1.77
N CYS A 148 11.87 -5.80 -2.07
CA CYS A 148 12.53 -6.64 -3.08
C CYS A 148 13.68 -7.42 -2.44
N PRO A 149 13.47 -8.66 -1.97
CA PRO A 149 14.54 -9.48 -1.46
C PRO A 149 15.59 -9.69 -2.56
N ALA A 150 16.86 -9.48 -2.18
CA ALA A 150 17.99 -9.70 -3.08
C ALA A 150 17.94 -11.15 -3.61
N GLY A 151 17.71 -11.32 -4.92
CA GLY A 151 17.68 -12.62 -5.58
C GLY A 151 16.34 -13.03 -6.21
N GLN A 152 15.23 -12.34 -6.02
CA GLN A 152 13.94 -12.66 -6.66
C GLN A 152 13.63 -11.89 -7.95
N ALA A 153 14.50 -11.00 -8.38
CA ALA A 153 14.32 -10.22 -9.62
C ALA A 153 14.37 -11.06 -10.91
N ALA A 154 14.67 -12.36 -10.83
CA ALA A 154 14.92 -13.21 -12.00
C ALA A 154 13.93 -14.39 -12.19
N GLN A 155 12.84 -14.49 -11.40
CA GLN A 155 11.95 -15.67 -11.45
C GLN A 155 10.45 -15.36 -11.64
N LEU A 156 10.09 -14.17 -12.13
CA LEU A 156 8.69 -13.89 -12.55
C LEU A 156 8.62 -13.51 -14.01
#